data_6db940cc1eccb2c2e3f920fff811a1b3
#
_entry.id   6db940cc1eccb2c2e3f920fff811a1b3
#
_cell.length_a   1.000
_cell.length_b   1.000
_cell.length_c   1.000
_cell.angle_alpha   90.00
_cell.angle_beta   90.00
_cell.angle_gamma   90.00
#
_symmetry.space_group_name_H-M   'P 1'
#
loop_
_entity.id
_entity.type
_entity.pdbx_description
1 polymer ?
#
loop_
_entity_poly.entity_id
_entity_poly.type
_entity_poly.pdbx_seq_one_letter_code
_entity_poly.pdbx_strand_id
1 'polypeptide(L)'
;MTATKPYVVGIAGSSGSGKTFFLHSFVNHFAEHEVALISQDDYYIPANTQTPEENKLYNFDLPTAINREAFYRDIQRLMEGNSVYREEYTFNNPSRTPKMIETTPAPILIVEGLFIFFYEEINRLLDQRIFLHAEEEIALQRRLRRDFAERGYTEEDVRYKWENHVMPAYRQYLLPFREQCDRIVINNTDDPALILAITDEISTELRTAIRPKK
;
A
#
# COMPACT_ATOMS: atom_id res chain seq x y z
N MET A 1 -29.34 3.91 -12.14
CA MET A 1 -28.19 4.60 -12.72
C MET A 1 -27.04 3.62 -12.68
N THR A 2 -26.49 3.22 -13.82
CA THR A 2 -25.29 2.36 -13.85
C THR A 2 -24.15 3.18 -13.24
N ALA A 3 -23.61 2.71 -12.12
CA ALA A 3 -22.42 3.32 -11.51
C ALA A 3 -21.32 3.35 -12.58
N THR A 4 -20.75 4.51 -12.84
CA THR A 4 -19.58 4.61 -13.72
C THR A 4 -18.41 3.91 -13.04
N LYS A 5 -17.71 3.05 -13.78
CA LYS A 5 -16.51 2.37 -13.27
C LYS A 5 -15.54 3.41 -12.70
N PRO A 6 -15.03 3.23 -11.47
CA PRO A 6 -14.04 4.14 -10.91
C PRO A 6 -12.73 4.11 -11.71
N TYR A 7 -11.96 5.19 -11.67
CA TYR A 7 -10.58 5.19 -12.11
C TYR A 7 -9.70 4.58 -11.01
N VAL A 8 -8.97 3.52 -11.34
CA VAL A 8 -8.25 2.72 -10.33
C VAL A 8 -6.76 3.05 -10.35
N VAL A 9 -6.26 3.59 -9.24
CA VAL A 9 -4.83 3.95 -9.06
C VAL A 9 -4.18 2.92 -8.15
N GLY A 10 -3.17 2.23 -8.65
CA GLY A 10 -2.34 1.34 -7.86
C GLY A 10 -1.10 2.05 -7.32
N ILE A 11 -0.85 1.96 -6.00
CA ILE A 11 0.33 2.56 -5.35
C ILE A 11 1.11 1.47 -4.63
N ALA A 12 2.31 1.14 -5.13
CA ALA A 12 3.21 0.20 -4.49
C ALA A 12 4.56 0.83 -4.15
N GLY A 13 5.27 0.20 -3.23
CA GLY A 13 6.62 0.60 -2.83
C GLY A 13 7.12 -0.22 -1.67
N SER A 14 8.42 -0.37 -1.55
CA SER A 14 9.05 -1.16 -0.51
C SER A 14 8.83 -0.58 0.90
N SER A 15 9.08 -1.39 1.91
CA SER A 15 9.14 -0.90 3.29
C SER A 15 10.17 0.23 3.40
N GLY A 16 9.79 1.34 4.04
CA GLY A 16 10.66 2.52 4.18
C GLY A 16 10.74 3.42 2.95
N SER A 17 10.04 3.13 1.85
CA SER A 17 9.98 4.00 0.66
C SER A 17 9.24 5.32 0.89
N GLY A 18 8.52 5.47 1.99
CA GLY A 18 7.68 6.64 2.28
C GLY A 18 6.26 6.56 1.71
N LYS A 19 5.81 5.36 1.33
CA LYS A 19 4.49 5.12 0.74
C LYS A 19 3.34 5.70 1.57
N THR A 20 3.35 5.54 2.88
CA THR A 20 2.31 6.06 3.78
C THR A 20 2.23 7.59 3.73
N PHE A 21 3.36 8.28 3.75
CA PHE A 21 3.37 9.75 3.67
C PHE A 21 2.90 10.23 2.30
N PHE A 22 3.37 9.59 1.22
CA PHE A 22 2.89 9.87 -0.14
C PHE A 22 1.38 9.69 -0.24
N LEU A 23 0.86 8.57 0.26
CA LEU A 23 -0.56 8.24 0.21
C LEU A 23 -1.42 9.28 0.91
N HIS A 24 -1.06 9.66 2.15
CA HIS A 24 -1.76 10.71 2.89
C HIS A 24 -1.73 12.05 2.14
N SER A 25 -0.56 12.44 1.62
CA SER A 25 -0.43 13.68 0.85
C SER A 25 -1.28 13.63 -0.41
N PHE A 26 -1.30 12.50 -1.12
CA PHE A 26 -2.05 12.33 -2.37
C PHE A 26 -3.56 12.37 -2.14
N VAL A 27 -4.05 11.64 -1.14
CA VAL A 27 -5.49 11.61 -0.80
C VAL A 27 -6.00 13.00 -0.38
N ASN A 28 -5.19 13.79 0.32
CA ASN A 28 -5.57 15.14 0.76
C ASN A 28 -5.83 16.14 -0.38
N HIS A 29 -5.45 15.81 -1.61
CA HIS A 29 -5.82 16.63 -2.77
C HIS A 29 -7.28 16.44 -3.21
N PHE A 30 -8.00 15.45 -2.68
CA PHE A 30 -9.36 15.09 -3.08
C PHE A 30 -10.34 15.31 -1.91
N ALA A 31 -11.59 15.60 -2.23
CA ALA A 31 -12.63 15.55 -1.22
C ALA A 31 -12.93 14.09 -0.84
N GLU A 32 -13.42 13.87 0.37
CA GLU A 32 -13.68 12.52 0.92
C GLU A 32 -14.57 11.65 0.00
N HIS A 33 -15.55 12.27 -0.65
CA HIS A 33 -16.47 11.57 -1.55
C HIS A 33 -15.88 11.31 -2.97
N GLU A 34 -14.71 11.86 -3.29
CA GLU A 34 -14.05 11.69 -4.59
C GLU A 34 -13.13 10.48 -4.61
N VAL A 35 -12.66 10.00 -3.45
CA VAL A 35 -11.64 8.97 -3.34
C VAL A 35 -12.01 7.88 -2.34
N ALA A 36 -11.88 6.64 -2.76
CA ALA A 36 -11.91 5.46 -1.91
C ALA A 36 -10.50 4.88 -1.81
N LEU A 37 -10.10 4.45 -0.62
CA LEU A 37 -8.81 3.84 -0.36
C LEU A 37 -9.00 2.43 0.20
N ILE A 38 -8.32 1.46 -0.41
CA ILE A 38 -8.23 0.10 0.10
C ILE A 38 -6.76 -0.30 0.23
N SER A 39 -6.37 -0.67 1.46
CA SER A 39 -5.00 -1.09 1.78
C SER A 39 -4.88 -2.61 1.80
N GLN A 40 -3.85 -3.13 1.16
CA GLN A 40 -3.47 -4.54 1.25
C GLN A 40 -3.10 -4.95 2.68
N ASP A 41 -2.59 -4.01 3.47
CA ASP A 41 -2.15 -4.30 4.84
C ASP A 41 -3.30 -4.78 5.75
N ASP A 42 -4.57 -4.42 5.44
CA ASP A 42 -5.74 -4.92 6.16
C ASP A 42 -6.11 -6.37 5.81
N TYR A 43 -5.38 -6.99 4.90
CA TYR A 43 -5.63 -8.36 4.44
C TYR A 43 -4.52 -9.35 4.81
N TYR A 44 -3.62 -8.98 5.73
CA TYR A 44 -2.69 -9.95 6.30
C TYR A 44 -3.47 -11.11 6.94
N ILE A 45 -2.99 -12.33 6.74
CA ILE A 45 -3.52 -13.49 7.43
C ILE A 45 -3.21 -13.33 8.92
N PRO A 46 -4.24 -13.37 9.80
CA PRO A 46 -4.05 -13.08 11.21
C PRO A 46 -3.04 -14.01 11.88
N ALA A 47 -2.18 -13.44 12.70
CA ALA A 47 -1.17 -14.17 13.45
C ALA A 47 -1.74 -15.11 14.55
N ASN A 48 -3.03 -14.95 14.90
CA ASN A 48 -3.71 -15.83 15.85
C ASN A 48 -3.90 -17.28 15.35
N THR A 49 -3.62 -17.53 14.08
CA THR A 49 -3.58 -18.89 13.50
C THR A 49 -2.27 -19.61 13.76
N GLN A 50 -1.28 -18.94 14.38
CA GLN A 50 0.07 -19.44 14.60
C GLN A 50 0.49 -19.25 16.07
N THR A 51 1.42 -20.07 16.53
CA THR A 51 2.04 -19.86 17.84
C THR A 51 2.95 -18.61 17.85
N PRO A 52 3.29 -18.03 19.03
CA PRO A 52 4.24 -16.92 19.11
C PRO A 52 5.60 -17.22 18.49
N GLU A 53 6.07 -18.47 18.61
CA GLU A 53 7.33 -18.96 18.06
C GLU A 53 7.26 -19.02 16.52
N GLU A 54 6.19 -19.55 15.96
CA GLU A 54 5.94 -19.58 14.52
C GLU A 54 5.86 -18.17 13.95
N ASN A 55 5.18 -17.24 14.64
CA ASN A 55 5.07 -15.84 14.23
C ASN A 55 6.41 -15.11 14.17
N LYS A 56 7.37 -15.44 15.04
CA LYS A 56 8.72 -14.85 14.98
C LYS A 56 9.47 -15.26 13.73
N LEU A 57 9.27 -16.49 13.28
CA LEU A 57 9.94 -17.06 12.11
C LEU A 57 9.18 -16.80 10.80
N TYR A 58 7.90 -16.45 10.90
CA TYR A 58 7.06 -16.25 9.73
C TYR A 58 7.49 -15.01 8.93
N ASN A 59 7.62 -15.21 7.63
CA ASN A 59 7.98 -14.14 6.73
C ASN A 59 6.71 -13.43 6.22
N PHE A 60 6.33 -12.34 6.88
CA PHE A 60 5.20 -11.49 6.49
C PHE A 60 5.45 -10.69 5.21
N ASP A 61 6.70 -10.62 4.73
CA ASP A 61 7.06 -9.94 3.50
C ASP A 61 6.90 -10.85 2.25
N LEU A 62 6.08 -11.90 2.33
CA LEU A 62 5.74 -12.78 1.21
C LEU A 62 4.29 -12.54 0.73
N PRO A 63 4.02 -12.68 -0.58
CA PRO A 63 2.66 -12.59 -1.12
C PRO A 63 1.66 -13.56 -0.47
N THR A 64 2.14 -14.72 -0.01
CA THR A 64 1.33 -15.75 0.67
C THR A 64 0.88 -15.35 2.08
N ALA A 65 1.43 -14.28 2.66
CA ALA A 65 0.99 -13.74 3.94
C ALA A 65 -0.31 -12.92 3.84
N ILE A 66 -0.76 -12.65 2.62
CA ILE A 66 -1.96 -11.84 2.33
C ILE A 66 -3.12 -12.75 1.91
N ASN A 67 -4.31 -12.49 2.45
CA ASN A 67 -5.55 -13.07 1.94
C ASN A 67 -5.94 -12.38 0.61
N ARG A 68 -5.25 -12.81 -0.46
CA ARG A 68 -5.37 -12.26 -1.80
C ARG A 68 -6.82 -12.32 -2.33
N GLU A 69 -7.52 -13.40 -2.05
CA GLU A 69 -8.90 -13.60 -2.54
C GLU A 69 -9.87 -12.61 -1.90
N ALA A 70 -9.76 -12.39 -0.59
CA ALA A 70 -10.57 -11.40 0.12
C ALA A 70 -10.26 -9.98 -0.38
N PHE A 71 -8.98 -9.65 -0.57
CA PHE A 71 -8.54 -8.35 -1.07
C PHE A 71 -9.07 -8.08 -2.49
N TYR A 72 -8.91 -9.03 -3.40
CA TYR A 72 -9.42 -8.90 -4.77
C TYR A 72 -10.95 -8.77 -4.81
N ARG A 73 -11.68 -9.60 -4.07
CA ARG A 73 -13.13 -9.53 -3.96
C ARG A 73 -13.62 -8.16 -3.49
N ASP A 74 -12.96 -7.58 -2.49
CA ASP A 74 -13.37 -6.30 -1.93
C ASP A 74 -13.05 -5.13 -2.89
N ILE A 75 -11.95 -5.19 -3.64
CA ILE A 75 -11.69 -4.28 -4.76
C ILE A 75 -12.82 -4.36 -5.79
N GLN A 76 -13.22 -5.56 -6.20
CA GLN A 76 -14.32 -5.73 -7.17
C GLN A 76 -15.64 -5.14 -6.65
N ARG A 77 -15.98 -5.36 -5.38
CA ARG A 77 -17.19 -4.80 -4.76
C ARG A 77 -17.21 -3.28 -4.80
N LEU A 78 -16.08 -2.64 -4.49
CA LEU A 78 -15.94 -1.18 -4.60
C LEU A 78 -16.12 -0.71 -6.04
N MET A 79 -15.55 -1.42 -7.01
CA MET A 79 -15.72 -1.11 -8.44
C MET A 79 -17.15 -1.28 -8.94
N GLU A 80 -17.93 -2.16 -8.31
CA GLU A 80 -19.35 -2.38 -8.58
C GLU A 80 -20.27 -1.38 -7.86
N GLY A 81 -19.72 -0.47 -7.06
CA GLY A 81 -20.47 0.53 -6.31
C GLY A 81 -21.00 0.06 -4.96
N ASN A 82 -20.42 -1.01 -4.38
CA ASN A 82 -20.79 -1.55 -3.08
C ASN A 82 -19.76 -1.18 -2.02
N SER A 83 -20.21 -0.76 -0.83
CA SER A 83 -19.32 -0.58 0.32
C SER A 83 -18.73 -1.91 0.80
N VAL A 84 -17.52 -1.85 1.34
CA VAL A 84 -16.83 -2.96 1.96
C VAL A 84 -16.50 -2.65 3.42
N TYR A 85 -16.53 -3.68 4.25
CA TYR A 85 -16.24 -3.61 5.68
C TYR A 85 -15.15 -4.62 5.99
N ARG A 86 -14.10 -4.17 6.68
CA ARG A 86 -12.97 -5.01 7.09
C ARG A 86 -12.43 -4.58 8.43
N GLU A 87 -11.76 -5.48 9.10
CA GLU A 87 -11.05 -5.18 10.33
C GLU A 87 -9.67 -4.59 10.02
N GLU A 88 -9.27 -3.51 10.73
CA GLU A 88 -7.94 -2.92 10.66
C GLU A 88 -6.88 -3.93 11.08
N TYR A 89 -5.81 -4.10 10.30
CA TYR A 89 -4.68 -4.89 10.73
C TYR A 89 -3.73 -4.05 11.59
N THR A 90 -3.51 -4.46 12.83
CA THR A 90 -2.73 -3.68 13.81
C THR A 90 -1.27 -4.12 13.93
N PHE A 91 -0.77 -4.92 13.00
CA PHE A 91 0.61 -5.45 13.00
C PHE A 91 1.00 -6.15 14.30
N ASN A 92 0.06 -6.89 14.90
CA ASN A 92 0.21 -7.58 16.17
C ASN A 92 0.60 -6.68 17.36
N ASN A 93 0.28 -5.37 17.28
CA ASN A 93 0.51 -4.44 18.38
C ASN A 93 -0.55 -4.67 19.47
N PRO A 94 -0.17 -5.20 20.65
CA PRO A 94 -1.12 -5.55 21.72
C PRO A 94 -1.77 -4.31 22.37
N SER A 95 -1.22 -3.12 22.11
CA SER A 95 -1.74 -1.85 22.62
C SER A 95 -2.83 -1.25 21.72
N ARG A 96 -3.07 -1.82 20.54
CA ARG A 96 -4.07 -1.35 19.58
C ARG A 96 -5.25 -2.32 19.52
N THR A 97 -6.45 -1.78 19.63
CA THR A 97 -7.68 -2.53 19.35
C THR A 97 -8.03 -2.32 17.89
N PRO A 98 -8.18 -3.40 17.10
CA PRO A 98 -8.59 -3.30 15.71
C PRO A 98 -9.94 -2.58 15.58
N LYS A 99 -10.08 -1.74 14.55
CA LYS A 99 -11.32 -1.04 14.24
C LYS A 99 -11.94 -1.64 12.99
N MET A 100 -13.26 -1.60 12.91
CA MET A 100 -13.95 -1.85 11.65
C MET A 100 -13.78 -0.64 10.74
N ILE A 101 -13.23 -0.89 9.56
CA ILE A 101 -13.06 0.11 8.50
C ILE A 101 -14.17 -0.10 7.48
N GLU A 102 -14.96 0.95 7.26
CA GLU A 102 -15.85 1.03 6.11
C GLU A 102 -15.15 1.79 4.99
N THR A 103 -15.18 1.24 3.78
CA THR A 103 -14.78 1.96 2.57
C THR A 103 -15.99 2.05 1.64
N THR A 104 -16.40 3.26 1.34
CA THR A 104 -17.50 3.54 0.41
C THR A 104 -16.96 3.73 -1.01
N PRO A 105 -17.71 3.32 -2.06
CA PRO A 105 -17.31 3.54 -3.44
C PRO A 105 -17.16 5.03 -3.76
N ALA A 106 -16.16 5.35 -4.59
CA ALA A 106 -15.90 6.71 -5.05
C ALA A 106 -15.43 6.71 -6.51
N PRO A 107 -15.45 7.86 -7.22
CA PRO A 107 -14.97 7.97 -8.59
C PRO A 107 -13.50 7.57 -8.79
N ILE A 108 -12.68 7.74 -7.76
CA ILE A 108 -11.27 7.31 -7.73
C ILE A 108 -11.15 6.19 -6.70
N LEU A 109 -10.60 5.05 -7.10
CA LEU A 109 -10.27 3.96 -6.20
C LEU A 109 -8.76 3.81 -6.10
N ILE A 110 -8.20 4.08 -4.93
CA ILE A 110 -6.78 3.85 -4.63
C ILE A 110 -6.63 2.45 -4.04
N VAL A 111 -5.84 1.63 -4.72
CA VAL A 111 -5.43 0.30 -4.25
C VAL A 111 -3.95 0.38 -3.88
N GLU A 112 -3.61 0.19 -2.61
CA GLU A 112 -2.22 0.29 -2.18
C GLU A 112 -1.72 -0.98 -1.51
N GLY A 113 -0.42 -1.24 -1.65
CA GLY A 113 0.21 -2.39 -1.00
C GLY A 113 1.54 -2.79 -1.61
N LEU A 114 2.18 -3.78 -1.00
CA LEU A 114 3.45 -4.31 -1.49
C LEU A 114 3.29 -5.09 -2.80
N PHE A 115 2.27 -5.96 -2.89
CA PHE A 115 2.16 -6.99 -3.94
C PHE A 115 1.07 -6.72 -4.97
N ILE A 116 0.51 -5.53 -5.01
CA ILE A 116 -0.63 -5.21 -5.89
C ILE A 116 -0.30 -5.34 -7.38
N PHE A 117 0.96 -5.14 -7.76
CA PHE A 117 1.42 -5.35 -9.14
C PHE A 117 1.80 -6.81 -9.43
N PHE A 118 2.16 -7.57 -8.39
CA PHE A 118 2.45 -8.99 -8.49
C PHE A 118 1.19 -9.85 -8.69
N TYR A 119 0.07 -9.47 -8.08
CA TYR A 119 -1.20 -10.16 -8.27
C TYR A 119 -1.81 -9.77 -9.61
N GLU A 120 -1.71 -10.66 -10.59
CA GLU A 120 -2.08 -10.38 -11.97
C GLU A 120 -3.54 -9.89 -12.10
N GLU A 121 -4.47 -10.50 -11.37
CA GLU A 121 -5.88 -10.12 -11.36
C GLU A 121 -6.11 -8.70 -10.82
N ILE A 122 -5.32 -8.24 -9.85
CA ILE A 122 -5.39 -6.87 -9.32
C ILE A 122 -4.69 -5.92 -10.28
N ASN A 123 -3.50 -6.27 -10.75
CA ASN A 123 -2.73 -5.45 -11.67
C ASN A 123 -3.50 -5.10 -12.94
N ARG A 124 -4.33 -6.03 -13.45
CA ARG A 124 -5.19 -5.81 -14.63
C ARG A 124 -6.32 -4.81 -14.41
N LEU A 125 -6.70 -4.55 -13.16
CA LEU A 125 -7.75 -3.59 -12.83
C LEU A 125 -7.26 -2.15 -12.81
N LEU A 126 -5.94 -1.94 -12.69
CA LEU A 126 -5.31 -0.63 -12.49
C LEU A 126 -5.27 0.16 -13.79
N ASP A 127 -5.81 1.37 -13.75
CA ASP A 127 -5.72 2.34 -14.84
C ASP A 127 -4.42 3.15 -14.76
N GLN A 128 -3.85 3.32 -13.56
CA GLN A 128 -2.55 3.98 -13.33
C GLN A 128 -1.75 3.25 -12.26
N ARG A 129 -0.44 3.14 -12.45
CA ARG A 129 0.52 2.49 -11.55
C ARG A 129 1.57 3.47 -11.09
N ILE A 130 1.69 3.64 -9.77
CA ILE A 130 2.67 4.52 -9.13
C ILE A 130 3.58 3.66 -8.26
N PHE A 131 4.87 3.69 -8.52
CA PHE A 131 5.87 2.97 -7.75
C PHE A 131 6.70 3.93 -6.92
N LEU A 132 6.67 3.79 -5.59
CA LEU A 132 7.55 4.53 -4.70
C LEU A 132 8.84 3.76 -4.48
N HIS A 133 9.95 4.43 -4.75
CA HIS A 133 11.28 3.90 -4.56
C HIS A 133 12.10 4.82 -3.64
N ALA A 134 12.83 4.22 -2.72
CA ALA A 134 13.93 4.85 -2.01
C ALA A 134 15.16 3.97 -2.11
N GLU A 135 16.33 4.55 -2.07
CA GLU A 135 17.59 3.81 -1.97
C GLU A 135 17.59 2.92 -0.73
N GLU A 136 18.22 1.76 -0.86
CA GLU A 136 18.18 0.70 0.15
C GLU A 136 18.59 1.19 1.53
N GLU A 137 19.67 1.98 1.62
CA GLU A 137 20.18 2.52 2.88
C GLU A 137 19.17 3.49 3.53
N ILE A 138 18.55 4.36 2.73
CA ILE A 138 17.56 5.33 3.21
C ILE A 138 16.31 4.60 3.71
N ALA A 139 15.84 3.63 2.96
CA ALA A 139 14.67 2.83 3.32
C ALA A 139 14.91 2.03 4.62
N LEU A 140 16.10 1.44 4.77
CA LEU A 140 16.50 0.74 5.99
C LEU A 140 16.55 1.68 7.20
N GLN A 141 17.16 2.86 7.07
CA GLN A 141 17.23 3.85 8.16
C GLN A 141 15.83 4.30 8.62
N ARG A 142 14.91 4.53 7.67
CA ARG A 142 13.52 4.86 7.99
C ARG A 142 12.79 3.71 8.69
N ARG A 143 13.02 2.47 8.24
CA ARG A 143 12.44 1.28 8.87
C ARG A 143 12.99 1.09 10.29
N LEU A 144 14.30 1.26 10.50
CA LEU A 144 14.91 1.17 11.84
C LEU A 144 14.26 2.16 12.80
N ARG A 145 14.13 3.44 12.42
CA ARG A 145 13.48 4.46 13.26
C ARG A 145 12.03 4.10 13.59
N ARG A 146 11.24 3.71 12.58
CA ARG A 146 9.84 3.36 12.77
C ARG A 146 9.66 2.13 13.65
N ASP A 147 10.33 1.04 13.32
CA ASP A 147 10.09 -0.25 13.98
C ASP A 147 10.62 -0.24 15.44
N PHE A 148 11.64 0.57 15.73
CA PHE A 148 12.07 0.84 17.10
C PHE A 148 11.02 1.65 17.89
N ALA A 149 10.55 2.76 17.31
CA ALA A 149 9.63 3.68 18.00
C ALA A 149 8.21 3.11 18.16
N GLU A 150 7.69 2.41 17.14
CA GLU A 150 6.29 2.02 17.08
C GLU A 150 6.03 0.54 17.40
N ARG A 151 7.04 -0.32 17.22
CA ARG A 151 6.87 -1.79 17.31
C ARG A 151 7.77 -2.43 18.36
N GLY A 152 8.69 -1.68 18.95
CA GLY A 152 9.58 -2.17 20.00
C GLY A 152 10.61 -3.21 19.52
N TYR A 153 10.90 -3.28 18.22
CA TYR A 153 11.94 -4.17 17.70
C TYR A 153 13.33 -3.62 17.97
N THR A 154 14.29 -4.53 18.23
CA THR A 154 15.70 -4.16 18.29
C THR A 154 16.27 -3.86 16.91
N GLU A 155 17.38 -3.13 16.84
CA GLU A 155 18.07 -2.89 15.57
C GLU A 155 18.50 -4.20 14.90
N GLU A 156 18.95 -5.18 15.68
CA GLU A 156 19.37 -6.50 15.20
C GLU A 156 18.20 -7.24 14.54
N ASP A 157 17.02 -7.26 15.17
CA ASP A 157 15.81 -7.88 14.62
C ASP A 157 15.40 -7.22 13.29
N VAL A 158 15.47 -5.88 13.23
CA VAL A 158 15.10 -5.15 12.00
C VAL A 158 16.09 -5.44 10.88
N ARG A 159 17.40 -5.44 11.16
CA ARG A 159 18.43 -5.76 10.15
C ARG A 159 18.31 -7.20 9.67
N TYR A 160 18.12 -8.16 10.57
CA TYR A 160 17.90 -9.55 10.18
C TYR A 160 16.70 -9.71 9.24
N LYS A 161 15.56 -9.12 9.60
CA LYS A 161 14.35 -9.16 8.75
C LYS A 161 14.56 -8.41 7.43
N TRP A 162 15.32 -7.32 7.45
CA TRP A 162 15.64 -6.58 6.23
C TRP A 162 16.40 -7.44 5.22
N GLU A 163 17.46 -8.08 5.66
CA GLU A 163 18.33 -8.89 4.80
C GLU A 163 17.67 -10.19 4.36
N ASN A 164 16.94 -10.85 5.25
CA ASN A 164 16.44 -12.20 5.03
C ASN A 164 14.98 -12.27 4.55
N HIS A 165 14.18 -11.23 4.78
CA HIS A 165 12.76 -11.20 4.39
C HIS A 165 12.46 -10.08 3.39
N VAL A 166 12.71 -8.82 3.79
CA VAL A 166 12.27 -7.65 3.01
C VAL A 166 12.99 -7.53 1.68
N MET A 167 14.32 -7.58 1.67
CA MET A 167 15.08 -7.40 0.43
C MET A 167 14.94 -8.55 -0.57
N PRO A 168 14.92 -9.82 -0.14
CA PRO A 168 14.58 -10.92 -1.03
C PRO A 168 13.17 -10.76 -1.64
N ALA A 169 12.17 -10.44 -0.82
CA ALA A 169 10.81 -10.22 -1.29
C ALA A 169 10.70 -9.02 -2.24
N TYR A 170 11.35 -7.90 -1.92
CA TYR A 170 11.41 -6.73 -2.78
C TYR A 170 11.98 -7.07 -4.16
N ARG A 171 13.13 -7.75 -4.21
CA ARG A 171 13.79 -8.12 -5.47
C ARG A 171 12.97 -9.11 -6.29
N GLN A 172 12.23 -10.00 -5.64
CA GLN A 172 11.46 -11.04 -6.32
C GLN A 172 10.08 -10.57 -6.74
N TYR A 173 9.37 -9.81 -5.90
CA TYR A 173 7.93 -9.56 -6.06
C TYR A 173 7.56 -8.11 -6.37
N LEU A 174 8.48 -7.13 -6.14
CA LEU A 174 8.19 -5.72 -6.39
C LEU A 174 9.05 -5.15 -7.52
N LEU A 175 10.36 -5.30 -7.42
CA LEU A 175 11.31 -4.67 -8.35
C LEU A 175 11.06 -5.00 -9.82
N PRO A 176 10.64 -6.23 -10.21
CA PRO A 176 10.36 -6.56 -11.61
C PRO A 176 9.24 -5.74 -12.25
N PHE A 177 8.36 -5.15 -11.44
CA PHE A 177 7.23 -4.33 -11.92
C PHE A 177 7.54 -2.85 -12.00
N ARG A 178 8.67 -2.40 -11.42
CA ARG A 178 9.03 -0.98 -11.34
C ARG A 178 9.02 -0.29 -12.71
N GLU A 179 9.69 -0.88 -13.69
CA GLU A 179 9.81 -0.30 -15.05
C GLU A 179 8.52 -0.42 -15.89
N GLN A 180 7.52 -1.11 -15.36
CA GLN A 180 6.19 -1.25 -15.99
C GLN A 180 5.19 -0.23 -15.43
N CYS A 181 5.60 0.58 -14.45
CA CYS A 181 4.74 1.57 -13.83
C CYS A 181 4.68 2.86 -14.63
N ASP A 182 3.53 3.52 -14.60
CA ASP A 182 3.31 4.81 -15.28
C ASP A 182 4.11 5.94 -14.63
N ARG A 183 4.35 5.83 -13.31
CA ARG A 183 5.15 6.78 -12.52
C ARG A 183 6.06 6.05 -11.54
N ILE A 184 7.34 6.46 -11.53
CA ILE A 184 8.31 6.07 -10.50
C ILE A 184 8.63 7.32 -9.69
N VAL A 185 8.27 7.30 -8.41
CA VAL A 185 8.54 8.37 -7.47
C VAL A 185 9.78 8.01 -6.66
N ILE A 186 10.87 8.74 -6.88
CA ILE A 186 12.13 8.59 -6.14
C ILE A 186 12.05 9.43 -4.87
N ASN A 187 12.12 8.78 -3.71
CA ASN A 187 12.02 9.42 -2.40
C ASN A 187 13.28 9.19 -1.57
N ASN A 188 14.37 9.82 -1.99
CA ASN A 188 15.69 9.71 -1.34
C ASN A 188 15.98 10.86 -0.37
N THR A 189 14.98 11.62 0.05
CA THR A 189 15.13 12.75 0.97
C THR A 189 14.09 12.68 2.07
N ASP A 190 14.42 13.24 3.23
CA ASP A 190 13.46 13.46 4.32
C ASP A 190 12.73 14.82 4.18
N ASP A 191 12.96 15.55 3.09
CA ASP A 191 12.23 16.80 2.80
C ASP A 191 10.80 16.49 2.30
N PRO A 192 9.77 16.85 3.06
CA PRO A 192 8.38 16.60 2.68
C PRO A 192 7.97 17.42 1.45
N ALA A 193 8.63 18.53 1.14
CA ALA A 193 8.26 19.42 0.03
C ALA A 193 8.32 18.69 -1.32
N LEU A 194 9.27 17.77 -1.51
CA LEU A 194 9.38 16.97 -2.72
C LEU A 194 8.11 16.12 -2.93
N ILE A 195 7.69 15.40 -1.91
CA ILE A 195 6.52 14.52 -2.01
C ILE A 195 5.24 15.33 -2.18
N LEU A 196 5.11 16.46 -1.50
CA LEU A 196 3.97 17.37 -1.65
C LEU A 196 3.86 17.89 -3.09
N ALA A 197 4.96 18.33 -3.69
CA ALA A 197 4.99 18.79 -5.08
C ALA A 197 4.61 17.67 -6.07
N ILE A 198 5.14 16.45 -5.87
CA ILE A 198 4.85 15.30 -6.75
C ILE A 198 3.38 14.89 -6.61
N THR A 199 2.82 14.86 -5.42
CA THR A 199 1.41 14.50 -5.20
C THR A 199 0.45 15.54 -5.78
N ASP A 200 0.80 16.83 -5.75
CA ASP A 200 0.05 17.91 -6.41
C ASP A 200 0.04 17.74 -7.94
N GLU A 201 1.22 17.49 -8.53
CA GLU A 201 1.35 17.21 -9.98
C GLU A 201 0.47 16.02 -10.39
N ILE A 202 0.63 14.87 -9.73
CA ILE A 202 -0.09 13.63 -10.08
C ILE A 202 -1.62 13.82 -9.88
N SER A 203 -2.03 14.49 -8.81
CA SER A 203 -3.46 14.74 -8.56
C SER A 203 -4.09 15.63 -9.63
N THR A 204 -3.35 16.61 -10.13
CA THR A 204 -3.77 17.49 -11.22
C THR A 204 -3.92 16.73 -12.54
N GLU A 205 -2.95 15.87 -12.87
CA GLU A 205 -3.02 14.99 -14.04
C GLU A 205 -4.21 14.04 -13.94
N LEU A 206 -4.41 13.41 -12.79
CA LEU A 206 -5.52 12.48 -12.57
C LEU A 206 -6.87 13.18 -12.74
N ARG A 207 -7.06 14.36 -12.16
CA ARG A 207 -8.29 15.16 -12.36
C ARG A 207 -8.57 15.46 -13.84
N THR A 208 -7.53 15.59 -14.63
CA THR A 208 -7.67 15.81 -16.08
C THR A 208 -8.05 14.51 -16.81
N ALA A 209 -7.48 13.38 -16.39
CA ALA A 209 -7.75 12.06 -16.99
C ALA A 209 -9.18 11.56 -16.73
N ILE A 210 -9.75 11.84 -15.53
CA ILE A 210 -11.09 11.38 -15.13
C ILE A 210 -12.23 12.31 -15.60
N ARG A 211 -11.92 13.51 -16.11
CA ARG A 211 -12.96 14.39 -16.67
C ARG A 211 -13.59 13.73 -17.90
N PRO A 212 -14.92 13.67 -17.99
CA PRO A 212 -15.56 13.17 -19.18
C PRO A 212 -15.08 13.99 -20.39
N LYS A 213 -14.56 13.32 -21.40
CA LYS A 213 -14.27 13.96 -22.69
C LYS A 213 -15.60 14.53 -23.22
N LYS A 214 -15.68 15.85 -23.34
CA LYS A 214 -16.85 16.55 -23.92
C LYS A 214 -17.10 16.13 -25.37
#